data_0f498f2934eb66d2dacacab4f9442556
#
_entry.id   0f498f2934eb66d2dacacab4f9442556
#
_cell.length_a   1.000
_cell.length_b   1.000
_cell.length_c   1.000
_cell.angle_alpha   90.00
_cell.angle_beta   90.00
_cell.angle_gamma   90.00
#
_symmetry.space_group_name_H-M   'P 1'
#
loop_
_entity.id
_entity.type
_entity.pdbx_description
1 polymer ?
#
loop_
_entity_poly.entity_id
_entity_poly.type
_entity_poly.pdbx_seq_one_letter_code
_entity_poly.pdbx_strand_id
1 'polypeptide(L)'
;AQEYQNLVEEYTEVIKLSRGVTALNDEQTNQVRDEVWRSYVNNKLVEKEAKALGLTVSAAEIQDILKAGVHPLLQQTPFRNPQTGAFDKDMLNKFLVDYAKMNESQMPAQYAEQYNNMYKYWSFIQKTLVQSRLAEKYQALVAKALLSNPVEAQDAFDARVNQYDLLMAAVPYSSIVDSTIVVKESELKDLYNKKKEQFKQYQESRDIKYIDVQVTA
;
A
#
# COMPACT_ATOMS: atom_id res chain seq x y z
N ALA A 1 -7.34 -16.84 5.80
CA ALA A 1 -7.53 -16.43 7.20
C ALA A 1 -6.26 -16.62 8.01
N GLN A 2 -5.65 -17.83 8.01
CA GLN A 2 -4.47 -18.14 8.82
C GLN A 2 -3.26 -17.26 8.49
N GLU A 3 -2.95 -17.06 7.21
CA GLU A 3 -1.82 -16.22 6.76
C GLU A 3 -1.93 -14.78 7.29
N TYR A 4 -3.13 -14.21 7.25
CA TYR A 4 -3.37 -12.87 7.80
C TYR A 4 -3.20 -12.83 9.33
N GLN A 5 -3.70 -13.83 10.05
CA GLN A 5 -3.52 -13.91 11.50
C GLN A 5 -2.06 -13.99 11.90
N ASN A 6 -1.28 -14.85 11.23
CA ASN A 6 0.16 -14.95 11.47
C ASN A 6 0.88 -13.62 11.20
N LEU A 7 0.44 -12.88 10.16
CA LEU A 7 1.01 -11.58 9.84
C LEU A 7 0.67 -10.53 10.90
N VAL A 8 -0.56 -10.52 11.43
CA VAL A 8 -0.95 -9.64 12.55
C VAL A 8 -0.13 -9.94 13.79
N GLU A 9 0.10 -11.20 14.11
CA GLU A 9 0.94 -11.61 15.24
C GLU A 9 2.40 -11.15 15.03
N GLU A 10 2.98 -11.41 13.86
CA GLU A 10 4.35 -10.98 13.53
C GLU A 10 4.52 -9.45 13.65
N TYR A 11 3.58 -8.67 13.09
CA TYR A 11 3.58 -7.21 13.21
C TYR A 11 3.43 -6.73 14.65
N THR A 12 2.52 -7.35 15.41
CA THR A 12 2.31 -7.02 16.83
C THR A 12 3.59 -7.22 17.63
N GLU A 13 4.26 -8.34 17.44
CA GLU A 13 5.53 -8.64 18.11
C GLU A 13 6.63 -7.63 17.73
N VAL A 14 6.77 -7.33 16.45
CA VAL A 14 7.75 -6.34 15.98
C VAL A 14 7.49 -4.95 16.55
N ILE A 15 6.22 -4.52 16.64
CA ILE A 15 5.86 -3.23 17.23
C ILE A 15 6.16 -3.21 18.73
N LYS A 16 5.85 -4.28 19.45
CA LYS A 16 6.22 -4.40 20.88
C LYS A 16 7.73 -4.29 21.08
N LEU A 17 8.51 -5.01 20.27
CA LEU A 17 9.97 -4.96 20.32
C LEU A 17 10.51 -3.57 20.01
N SER A 18 9.99 -2.91 18.97
CA SER A 18 10.47 -1.57 18.56
C SER A 18 10.14 -0.47 19.57
N ARG A 19 9.03 -0.62 20.31
CA ARG A 19 8.57 0.33 21.33
C ARG A 19 9.04 -0.02 22.74
N GLY A 20 9.62 -1.19 22.95
CA GLY A 20 10.02 -1.67 24.28
C GLY A 20 8.85 -1.93 25.22
N VAL A 21 7.68 -2.33 24.69
CA VAL A 21 6.48 -2.60 25.48
C VAL A 21 6.14 -4.09 25.44
N THR A 22 5.53 -4.59 26.52
CA THR A 22 5.11 -5.99 26.61
C THR A 22 3.73 -6.25 26.08
N ALA A 23 2.86 -5.23 26.04
CA ALA A 23 1.48 -5.31 25.57
C ALA A 23 1.07 -4.05 24.81
N LEU A 24 0.14 -4.21 23.86
CA LEU A 24 -0.58 -3.12 23.20
C LEU A 24 -1.97 -3.01 23.81
N ASN A 25 -2.51 -1.81 23.84
CA ASN A 25 -3.91 -1.60 24.21
C ASN A 25 -4.84 -1.96 23.03
N ASP A 26 -6.16 -1.98 23.27
CA ASP A 26 -7.15 -2.39 22.28
C ASP A 26 -7.14 -1.47 21.04
N GLU A 27 -6.98 -0.17 21.23
CA GLU A 27 -6.91 0.80 20.12
C GLU A 27 -5.68 0.56 19.25
N GLN A 28 -4.51 0.39 19.86
CA GLN A 28 -3.26 0.07 19.16
C GLN A 28 -3.35 -1.27 18.42
N THR A 29 -3.98 -2.27 19.04
CA THR A 29 -4.19 -3.57 18.43
C THR A 29 -5.10 -3.47 17.20
N ASN A 30 -6.16 -2.67 17.27
CA ASN A 30 -7.04 -2.45 16.12
C ASN A 30 -6.32 -1.67 15.01
N GLN A 31 -5.53 -0.65 15.33
CA GLN A 31 -4.70 0.07 14.36
C GLN A 31 -3.72 -0.87 13.64
N VAL A 32 -3.07 -1.77 14.37
CA VAL A 32 -2.18 -2.79 13.79
C VAL A 32 -2.93 -3.70 12.83
N ARG A 33 -4.12 -4.19 13.22
CA ARG A 33 -4.94 -5.04 12.35
C ARG A 33 -5.34 -4.34 11.05
N ASP A 34 -5.74 -3.09 11.13
CA ASP A 34 -6.13 -2.30 9.96
C ASP A 34 -4.94 -2.03 9.04
N GLU A 35 -3.78 -1.69 9.59
CA GLU A 35 -2.55 -1.46 8.82
C GLU A 35 -2.08 -2.74 8.14
N VAL A 36 -2.05 -3.85 8.88
CA VAL A 36 -1.69 -5.17 8.36
C VAL A 36 -2.67 -5.60 7.27
N TRP A 37 -3.98 -5.36 7.44
CA TRP A 37 -4.97 -5.68 6.43
C TRP A 37 -4.71 -4.93 5.11
N ARG A 38 -4.50 -3.63 5.19
CA ARG A 38 -4.21 -2.79 4.01
C ARG A 38 -2.93 -3.24 3.32
N SER A 39 -1.87 -3.47 4.09
CA SER A 39 -0.59 -3.96 3.57
C SER A 39 -0.72 -5.34 2.94
N TYR A 40 -1.43 -6.26 3.60
CA TYR A 40 -1.66 -7.62 3.11
C TYR A 40 -2.40 -7.62 1.77
N VAL A 41 -3.50 -6.88 1.67
CA VAL A 41 -4.29 -6.79 0.43
C VAL A 41 -3.45 -6.19 -0.69
N ASN A 42 -2.75 -5.07 -0.41
CA ASN A 42 -1.88 -4.43 -1.41
C ASN A 42 -0.77 -5.37 -1.89
N ASN A 43 -0.09 -6.04 -0.96
CA ASN A 43 0.98 -6.97 -1.31
C ASN A 43 0.46 -8.15 -2.14
N LYS A 44 -0.71 -8.70 -1.81
CA LYS A 44 -1.33 -9.79 -2.60
C LYS A 44 -1.71 -9.35 -4.01
N LEU A 45 -2.21 -8.13 -4.18
CA LEU A 45 -2.50 -7.58 -5.50
C LEU A 45 -1.22 -7.39 -6.32
N VAL A 46 -0.19 -6.78 -5.72
CA VAL A 46 1.11 -6.58 -6.37
C VAL A 46 1.76 -7.92 -6.72
N GLU A 47 1.77 -8.90 -5.80
CA GLU A 47 2.32 -10.24 -6.05
C GLU A 47 1.62 -10.93 -7.22
N LYS A 48 0.29 -10.84 -7.29
CA LYS A 48 -0.49 -11.42 -8.38
C LYS A 48 -0.12 -10.84 -9.74
N GLU A 49 -0.08 -9.52 -9.83
CA GLU A 49 0.27 -8.82 -11.08
C GLU A 49 1.75 -8.99 -11.44
N ALA A 50 2.64 -8.88 -10.46
CA ALA A 50 4.07 -9.12 -10.64
C ALA A 50 4.35 -10.54 -11.17
N LYS A 51 3.66 -11.55 -10.60
CA LYS A 51 3.76 -12.93 -11.06
C LYS A 51 3.28 -13.11 -12.51
N ALA A 52 2.18 -12.46 -12.88
CA ALA A 52 1.65 -12.49 -14.24
C ALA A 52 2.63 -11.86 -15.25
N LEU A 53 3.39 -10.85 -14.83
CA LEU A 53 4.40 -10.15 -15.61
C LEU A 53 5.81 -10.80 -15.54
N GLY A 54 5.97 -11.88 -14.78
CA GLY A 54 7.28 -12.52 -14.56
C GLY A 54 8.27 -11.69 -13.76
N LEU A 55 7.79 -10.70 -12.98
CA LEU A 55 8.63 -9.88 -12.11
C LEU A 55 9.01 -10.66 -10.84
N THR A 56 10.29 -10.68 -10.55
CA THR A 56 10.85 -11.30 -9.34
C THR A 56 11.90 -10.38 -8.71
N VAL A 57 12.18 -10.60 -7.45
CA VAL A 57 13.29 -9.95 -6.72
C VAL A 57 14.38 -10.97 -6.52
N SER A 58 15.57 -10.71 -7.06
CA SER A 58 16.71 -11.60 -6.92
C SER A 58 17.47 -11.38 -5.61
N ALA A 59 18.20 -12.40 -5.16
CA ALA A 59 19.08 -12.26 -4.00
C ALA A 59 20.17 -11.18 -4.22
N ALA A 60 20.65 -11.03 -5.45
CA ALA A 60 21.63 -10.01 -5.81
C ALA A 60 21.07 -8.59 -5.61
N GLU A 61 19.83 -8.33 -6.04
CA GLU A 61 19.17 -7.03 -5.81
C GLU A 61 19.08 -6.69 -4.31
N ILE A 62 18.72 -7.65 -3.48
CA ILE A 62 18.68 -7.45 -2.03
C ILE A 62 20.08 -7.17 -1.47
N GLN A 63 21.10 -7.90 -1.93
CA GLN A 63 22.48 -7.64 -1.52
C GLN A 63 22.98 -6.24 -1.93
N ASP A 64 22.58 -5.75 -3.09
CA ASP A 64 22.90 -4.39 -3.54
C ASP A 64 22.20 -3.33 -2.66
N ILE A 65 20.94 -3.54 -2.29
CA ILE A 65 20.21 -2.65 -1.36
C ILE A 65 20.90 -2.63 0.01
N LEU A 66 21.31 -3.80 0.54
CA LEU A 66 22.02 -3.90 1.79
C LEU A 66 23.41 -3.24 1.72
N LYS A 67 24.09 -3.35 0.59
CA LYS A 67 25.39 -2.72 0.36
C LYS A 67 25.28 -1.20 0.28
N ALA A 68 24.25 -0.70 -0.41
CA ALA A 68 23.99 0.73 -0.50
C ALA A 68 23.58 1.35 0.85
N GLY A 69 22.86 0.58 1.69
CA GLY A 69 22.51 0.97 3.07
C GLY A 69 21.57 2.16 3.22
N VAL A 70 21.03 2.69 2.12
CA VAL A 70 20.24 3.95 2.12
C VAL A 70 18.73 3.73 2.23
N HIS A 71 18.27 2.48 2.13
CA HIS A 71 16.84 2.17 2.16
C HIS A 71 16.22 2.55 3.52
N PRO A 72 15.03 3.22 3.56
CA PRO A 72 14.41 3.69 4.80
C PRO A 72 14.19 2.60 5.85
N LEU A 73 13.83 1.39 5.45
CA LEU A 73 13.67 0.25 6.37
C LEU A 73 14.97 -0.12 7.07
N LEU A 74 16.11 -0.01 6.38
CA LEU A 74 17.42 -0.31 6.97
C LEU A 74 17.81 0.74 8.01
N GLN A 75 17.41 1.98 7.82
CA GLN A 75 17.66 3.06 8.77
C GLN A 75 16.89 2.90 10.09
N GLN A 76 15.90 2.02 10.14
CA GLN A 76 15.14 1.71 11.36
C GLN A 76 15.73 0.53 12.15
N THR A 77 16.71 -0.17 11.57
CA THR A 77 17.33 -1.34 12.23
C THR A 77 18.36 -0.93 13.28
N PRO A 78 18.67 -1.78 14.27
CA PRO A 78 19.72 -1.53 15.25
C PRO A 78 21.13 -1.68 14.66
N PHE A 79 21.29 -2.15 13.43
CA PHE A 79 22.57 -2.36 12.77
C PHE A 79 23.08 -1.05 12.16
N ARG A 80 23.52 -0.14 13.04
CA ARG A 80 24.01 1.19 12.64
C ARG A 80 25.43 1.41 13.12
N ASN A 81 26.21 2.05 12.27
CA ASN A 81 27.52 2.55 12.66
C ASN A 81 27.38 3.61 13.77
N PRO A 82 27.99 3.43 14.93
CA PRO A 82 27.87 4.36 16.06
C PRO A 82 28.34 5.79 15.75
N GLN A 83 29.25 5.96 14.77
CA GLN A 83 29.84 7.25 14.42
C GLN A 83 29.00 8.00 13.37
N THR A 84 28.45 7.28 12.40
CA THR A 84 27.72 7.90 11.28
C THR A 84 26.21 7.81 11.41
N GLY A 85 25.70 6.91 12.25
CA GLY A 85 24.27 6.59 12.37
C GLY A 85 23.68 5.86 11.17
N ALA A 86 24.47 5.61 10.13
CA ALA A 86 24.04 4.92 8.93
C ALA A 86 23.98 3.39 9.15
N PHE A 87 23.15 2.71 8.34
CA PHE A 87 23.12 1.25 8.35
C PHE A 87 24.50 0.67 8.01
N ASP A 88 24.88 -0.36 8.79
CA ASP A 88 26.16 -1.04 8.68
C ASP A 88 25.94 -2.52 8.38
N LYS A 89 26.25 -2.93 7.16
CA LYS A 89 26.10 -4.31 6.69
C LYS A 89 27.03 -5.27 7.44
N ASP A 90 28.21 -4.82 7.85
CA ASP A 90 29.18 -5.69 8.53
C ASP A 90 28.72 -5.99 9.95
N MET A 91 28.08 -5.04 10.64
CA MET A 91 27.41 -5.29 11.91
C MET A 91 26.27 -6.31 11.78
N LEU A 92 25.46 -6.19 10.74
CA LEU A 92 24.42 -7.18 10.44
C LEU A 92 25.03 -8.58 10.19
N ASN A 93 26.05 -8.67 9.32
CA ASN A 93 26.69 -9.94 8.99
C ASN A 93 27.29 -10.59 10.24
N LYS A 94 27.96 -9.81 11.07
CA LYS A 94 28.51 -10.29 12.35
C LYS A 94 27.39 -10.84 13.24
N PHE A 95 26.32 -10.10 13.40
CA PHE A 95 25.16 -10.55 14.17
C PHE A 95 24.60 -11.89 13.64
N LEU A 96 24.41 -12.01 12.32
CA LEU A 96 23.87 -13.24 11.72
C LEU A 96 24.80 -14.45 11.90
N VAL A 97 26.11 -14.24 11.82
CA VAL A 97 27.12 -15.29 12.10
C VAL A 97 27.08 -15.68 13.57
N ASP A 98 27.01 -14.72 14.48
CA ASP A 98 26.97 -14.98 15.92
C ASP A 98 25.67 -15.70 16.30
N TYR A 99 24.53 -15.28 15.73
CA TYR A 99 23.24 -15.92 15.91
C TYR A 99 23.22 -17.38 15.42
N ALA A 100 23.81 -17.65 14.25
CA ALA A 100 23.89 -19.01 13.69
C ALA A 100 24.74 -19.96 14.52
N LYS A 101 25.71 -19.45 15.31
CA LYS A 101 26.56 -20.19 16.20
C LYS A 101 26.04 -20.26 17.64
N MET A 102 24.96 -19.55 17.92
CA MET A 102 24.39 -19.44 19.26
C MET A 102 23.90 -20.82 19.76
N ASN A 103 24.31 -21.18 20.96
CA ASN A 103 23.77 -22.31 21.68
C ASN A 103 22.95 -21.80 22.87
N GLU A 104 21.63 -21.82 22.76
CA GLU A 104 20.74 -21.34 23.80
C GLU A 104 20.93 -22.01 25.16
N SER A 105 21.30 -23.27 25.16
CA SER A 105 21.53 -24.04 26.41
C SER A 105 22.81 -23.61 27.20
N GLN A 106 23.68 -22.84 26.55
CA GLN A 106 24.95 -22.37 27.16
C GLN A 106 24.94 -20.87 27.47
N MET A 107 23.83 -20.19 27.17
CA MET A 107 23.66 -18.74 27.40
C MET A 107 22.68 -18.46 28.53
N PRO A 108 22.87 -17.34 29.28
CA PRO A 108 21.81 -16.85 30.15
C PRO A 108 20.53 -16.52 29.31
N ALA A 109 19.37 -16.96 29.82
CA ALA A 109 18.10 -16.87 29.11
C ALA A 109 17.76 -15.45 28.55
N GLN A 110 18.14 -14.42 29.31
CA GLN A 110 17.95 -13.04 28.92
C GLN A 110 18.72 -12.65 27.63
N TYR A 111 19.94 -13.14 27.47
CA TYR A 111 20.73 -12.88 26.26
C TYR A 111 20.19 -13.67 25.06
N ALA A 112 19.81 -14.92 25.28
CA ALA A 112 19.19 -15.75 24.24
C ALA A 112 17.90 -15.10 23.72
N GLU A 113 17.04 -14.60 24.62
CA GLU A 113 15.83 -13.89 24.27
C GLU A 113 16.12 -12.61 23.46
N GLN A 114 17.09 -11.81 23.86
CA GLN A 114 17.47 -10.59 23.14
C GLN A 114 17.95 -10.89 21.71
N TYR A 115 18.79 -11.93 21.54
CA TYR A 115 19.26 -12.35 20.21
C TYR A 115 18.10 -12.86 19.33
N ASN A 116 17.22 -13.66 19.90
CA ASN A 116 16.03 -14.16 19.19
C ASN A 116 15.09 -13.02 18.77
N ASN A 117 14.87 -12.05 19.63
CA ASN A 117 14.05 -10.88 19.34
C ASN A 117 14.66 -10.03 18.22
N MET A 118 15.98 -9.82 18.24
CA MET A 118 16.69 -9.11 17.19
C MET A 118 16.64 -9.86 15.85
N TYR A 119 16.73 -11.19 15.86
CA TYR A 119 16.60 -12.01 14.66
C TYR A 119 15.17 -11.99 14.09
N LYS A 120 14.14 -12.07 14.94
CA LYS A 120 12.75 -11.92 14.53
C LYS A 120 12.51 -10.56 13.86
N TYR A 121 13.01 -9.50 14.47
CA TYR A 121 12.92 -8.16 13.91
C TYR A 121 13.61 -8.06 12.54
N TRP A 122 14.83 -8.59 12.43
CA TRP A 122 15.56 -8.62 11.16
C TRP A 122 14.85 -9.45 10.10
N SER A 123 14.35 -10.62 10.45
CA SER A 123 13.58 -11.48 9.53
C SER A 123 12.36 -10.75 8.96
N PHE A 124 11.65 -10.00 9.81
CA PHE A 124 10.54 -9.15 9.40
C PHE A 124 10.98 -8.05 8.41
N ILE A 125 12.05 -7.32 8.74
CA ILE A 125 12.61 -6.29 7.85
C ILE A 125 13.02 -6.88 6.50
N GLN A 126 13.65 -8.03 6.50
CA GLN A 126 14.07 -8.71 5.26
C GLN A 126 12.88 -9.08 4.36
N LYS A 127 11.80 -9.63 4.93
CA LYS A 127 10.56 -9.92 4.19
C LYS A 127 9.95 -8.65 3.62
N THR A 128 9.84 -7.62 4.45
CA THR A 128 9.27 -6.32 4.04
C THR A 128 10.11 -5.66 2.94
N LEU A 129 11.44 -5.78 3.01
CA LEU A 129 12.34 -5.26 1.98
C LEU A 129 12.13 -5.92 0.62
N VAL A 130 11.94 -7.25 0.59
CA VAL A 130 11.63 -7.99 -0.65
C VAL A 130 10.29 -7.54 -1.22
N GLN A 131 9.27 -7.40 -0.38
CA GLN A 131 7.93 -6.93 -0.81
C GLN A 131 7.97 -5.49 -1.32
N SER A 132 8.67 -4.59 -0.62
CA SER A 132 8.87 -3.21 -1.05
C SER A 132 9.57 -3.15 -2.42
N ARG A 133 10.63 -3.94 -2.59
CA ARG A 133 11.35 -3.98 -3.86
C ARG A 133 10.51 -4.50 -5.02
N LEU A 134 9.68 -5.51 -4.78
CA LEU A 134 8.75 -6.02 -5.78
C LEU A 134 7.72 -4.95 -6.18
N ALA A 135 7.16 -4.25 -5.21
CA ALA A 135 6.22 -3.16 -5.43
C ALA A 135 6.85 -2.00 -6.21
N GLU A 136 8.08 -1.60 -5.87
CA GLU A 136 8.85 -0.58 -6.62
C GLU A 136 9.05 -0.97 -8.08
N LYS A 137 9.43 -2.23 -8.34
CA LYS A 137 9.61 -2.75 -9.72
C LYS A 137 8.31 -2.69 -10.51
N TYR A 138 7.21 -3.11 -9.90
CA TYR A 138 5.89 -3.06 -10.51
C TYR A 138 5.46 -1.62 -10.81
N GLN A 139 5.57 -0.73 -9.84
CA GLN A 139 5.25 0.70 -10.01
C GLN A 139 6.11 1.37 -11.08
N ALA A 140 7.42 1.07 -11.07
CA ALA A 140 8.33 1.60 -12.09
C ALA A 140 7.98 1.10 -13.50
N LEU A 141 7.55 -0.17 -13.63
CA LEU A 141 7.09 -0.72 -14.91
C LEU A 141 5.84 0.02 -15.39
N VAL A 142 4.83 0.17 -14.54
CA VAL A 142 3.59 0.87 -14.87
C VAL A 142 3.86 2.33 -15.24
N ALA A 143 4.67 3.03 -14.44
CA ALA A 143 5.03 4.41 -14.72
C ALA A 143 5.77 4.59 -16.06
N LYS A 144 6.69 3.64 -16.38
CA LYS A 144 7.43 3.66 -17.64
C LYS A 144 6.64 3.16 -18.85
N ALA A 145 5.53 2.46 -18.63
CA ALA A 145 4.61 2.08 -19.70
C ALA A 145 3.76 3.26 -20.21
N LEU A 146 3.66 4.33 -19.42
CA LEU A 146 3.02 5.58 -19.81
C LEU A 146 4.03 6.41 -20.62
N LEU A 147 4.15 6.08 -21.90
CA LEU A 147 5.04 6.81 -22.82
C LEU A 147 4.31 8.06 -23.34
N SER A 148 4.91 9.22 -23.16
CA SER A 148 4.52 10.41 -23.90
C SER A 148 5.08 10.29 -25.34
N ASN A 149 4.24 10.47 -26.35
CA ASN A 149 4.73 10.56 -27.72
C ASN A 149 4.98 12.04 -28.10
N PRO A 150 5.90 12.30 -29.07
CA PRO A 150 6.22 13.67 -29.49
C PRO A 150 5.01 14.45 -30.00
N VAL A 151 4.01 13.79 -30.58
CA VAL A 151 2.79 14.44 -31.10
C VAL A 151 1.94 14.95 -29.93
N GLU A 152 1.71 14.13 -28.91
CA GLU A 152 0.97 14.56 -27.70
C GLU A 152 1.69 15.70 -26.96
N ALA A 153 3.03 15.65 -26.90
CA ALA A 153 3.82 16.73 -26.32
C ALA A 153 3.70 18.03 -27.11
N GLN A 154 3.68 17.94 -28.45
CA GLN A 154 3.46 19.09 -29.32
C GLN A 154 2.05 19.65 -29.19
N ASP A 155 1.03 18.80 -29.19
CA ASP A 155 -0.37 19.20 -29.02
C ASP A 155 -0.59 19.88 -27.65
N ALA A 156 0.02 19.35 -26.58
CA ALA A 156 -0.05 19.95 -25.26
C ALA A 156 0.69 21.31 -25.19
N PHE A 157 1.78 21.47 -25.90
CA PHE A 157 2.49 22.74 -26.03
C PHE A 157 1.64 23.76 -26.79
N ASP A 158 1.12 23.36 -27.95
CA ASP A 158 0.31 24.22 -28.83
C ASP A 158 -0.99 24.67 -28.12
N ALA A 159 -1.62 23.79 -27.33
CA ALA A 159 -2.78 24.11 -26.52
C ALA A 159 -2.49 25.17 -25.43
N ARG A 160 -1.23 25.29 -24.98
CA ARG A 160 -0.83 26.30 -23.98
C ARG A 160 -0.43 27.63 -24.60
N VAL A 161 0.16 27.59 -25.79
CA VAL A 161 0.76 28.76 -26.43
C VAL A 161 -0.22 29.44 -27.38
N ASN A 162 -1.06 28.67 -28.07
CA ASN A 162 -2.01 29.21 -29.01
C ASN A 162 -3.18 29.86 -28.28
N GLN A 163 -3.46 31.11 -28.60
CA GLN A 163 -4.62 31.85 -28.15
C GLN A 163 -5.60 32.01 -29.33
N TYR A 164 -6.86 31.84 -29.03
CA TYR A 164 -7.94 31.96 -30.05
C TYR A 164 -8.95 32.97 -29.57
N ASP A 165 -9.37 33.87 -30.48
CA ASP A 165 -10.52 34.71 -30.27
C ASP A 165 -11.77 33.93 -30.65
N LEU A 166 -12.70 33.79 -29.71
CA LEU A 166 -13.92 33.03 -29.90
C LEU A 166 -15.15 33.96 -29.79
N LEU A 167 -16.02 33.88 -30.77
CA LEU A 167 -17.37 34.39 -30.66
C LEU A 167 -18.29 33.20 -30.33
N MET A 168 -18.91 33.23 -29.16
CA MET A 168 -19.79 32.16 -28.71
C MET A 168 -21.24 32.67 -28.59
N ALA A 169 -22.15 31.96 -29.24
CA ALA A 169 -23.59 32.12 -29.00
C ALA A 169 -24.08 30.86 -28.23
N ALA A 170 -24.67 31.10 -27.07
CA ALA A 170 -25.19 30.01 -26.24
C ALA A 170 -26.72 30.12 -26.14
N VAL A 171 -27.38 28.99 -26.38
CA VAL A 171 -28.81 28.85 -26.08
C VAL A 171 -28.91 27.92 -24.86
N PRO A 172 -29.24 28.44 -23.67
CA PRO A 172 -29.30 27.60 -22.47
C PRO A 172 -30.51 26.65 -22.56
N TYR A 173 -30.33 25.43 -22.13
CA TYR A 173 -31.42 24.43 -22.05
C TYR A 173 -32.60 24.92 -21.21
N SER A 174 -32.38 25.81 -20.25
CA SER A 174 -33.41 26.43 -19.43
C SER A 174 -34.38 27.33 -20.23
N SER A 175 -34.04 27.72 -21.49
CA SER A 175 -34.94 28.43 -22.39
C SER A 175 -35.99 27.52 -23.05
N ILE A 176 -35.82 26.21 -22.94
CA ILE A 176 -36.75 25.22 -23.47
C ILE A 176 -37.68 24.80 -22.33
N VAL A 177 -38.97 24.93 -22.51
CA VAL A 177 -39.96 24.58 -21.50
C VAL A 177 -40.08 23.06 -21.41
N ASP A 178 -39.82 22.47 -20.24
CA ASP A 178 -39.82 21.01 -20.01
C ASP A 178 -41.14 20.34 -20.44
N SER A 179 -42.26 21.03 -20.32
CA SER A 179 -43.60 20.54 -20.74
C SER A 179 -43.74 20.31 -22.26
N THR A 180 -42.82 20.83 -23.07
CA THR A 180 -42.79 20.61 -24.53
C THR A 180 -42.04 19.37 -24.94
N ILE A 181 -41.32 18.75 -24.00
CA ILE A 181 -40.46 17.57 -24.27
C ILE A 181 -41.17 16.30 -23.79
N VAL A 182 -41.47 15.40 -24.71
CA VAL A 182 -42.01 14.08 -24.39
C VAL A 182 -40.91 13.05 -24.52
N VAL A 183 -40.49 12.52 -23.38
CA VAL A 183 -39.47 11.46 -23.33
C VAL A 183 -40.16 10.08 -23.48
N LYS A 184 -39.74 9.31 -24.46
CA LYS A 184 -40.26 7.95 -24.67
C LYS A 184 -39.54 6.95 -23.78
N GLU A 185 -40.30 5.94 -23.37
CA GLU A 185 -39.73 4.86 -22.52
C GLU A 185 -38.54 4.09 -23.18
N SER A 186 -38.60 3.98 -24.53
CA SER A 186 -37.48 3.41 -25.30
C SER A 186 -36.20 4.25 -25.18
N GLU A 187 -36.32 5.59 -25.18
CA GLU A 187 -35.16 6.50 -25.05
C GLU A 187 -34.54 6.39 -23.66
N LEU A 188 -35.39 6.27 -22.62
CA LEU A 188 -34.92 6.03 -21.25
C LEU A 188 -34.18 4.70 -21.12
N LYS A 189 -34.72 3.63 -21.70
CA LYS A 189 -34.08 2.32 -21.73
C LYS A 189 -32.73 2.34 -22.44
N ASP A 190 -32.68 2.98 -23.59
CA ASP A 190 -31.45 3.09 -24.37
C ASP A 190 -30.37 3.89 -23.62
N LEU A 191 -30.77 5.00 -23.00
CA LEU A 191 -29.87 5.80 -22.19
C LEU A 191 -29.38 5.04 -20.94
N TYR A 192 -30.30 4.34 -20.26
CA TYR A 192 -29.96 3.48 -19.13
C TYR A 192 -28.95 2.40 -19.53
N ASN A 193 -29.19 1.69 -20.64
CA ASN A 193 -28.29 0.66 -21.12
C ASN A 193 -26.91 1.20 -21.46
N LYS A 194 -26.81 2.42 -21.98
CA LYS A 194 -25.51 3.09 -22.24
C LYS A 194 -24.78 3.50 -20.96
N LYS A 195 -25.53 3.86 -19.92
CA LYS A 195 -24.97 4.41 -18.67
C LYS A 195 -25.06 3.48 -17.47
N LYS A 196 -25.53 2.23 -17.64
CA LYS A 196 -25.81 1.28 -16.54
C LYS A 196 -24.64 1.07 -15.58
N GLU A 197 -23.39 1.14 -16.08
CA GLU A 197 -22.20 0.99 -15.22
C GLU A 197 -22.05 2.16 -14.23
N GLN A 198 -22.60 3.34 -14.53
CA GLN A 198 -22.60 4.49 -13.61
C GLN A 198 -23.57 4.32 -12.44
N PHE A 199 -24.59 3.47 -12.61
CA PHE A 199 -25.60 3.17 -11.58
C PHE A 199 -25.31 1.89 -10.81
N LYS A 200 -24.18 1.25 -11.07
CA LYS A 200 -23.80 0.01 -10.41
C LYS A 200 -23.41 0.29 -8.97
N GLN A 201 -24.12 -0.32 -8.04
CA GLN A 201 -23.78 -0.28 -6.63
C GLN A 201 -22.86 -1.44 -6.29
N TYR A 202 -21.70 -1.12 -5.70
CA TYR A 202 -20.70 -2.10 -5.29
C TYR A 202 -20.80 -2.48 -3.81
N GLN A 203 -21.62 -1.76 -3.06
CA GLN A 203 -21.86 -2.02 -1.64
C GLN A 203 -23.34 -2.38 -1.45
N GLU A 204 -23.60 -3.35 -0.57
CA GLU A 204 -24.96 -3.68 -0.18
C GLU A 204 -25.57 -2.49 0.57
N SER A 205 -26.70 -1.99 0.10
CA SER A 205 -27.47 -0.94 0.74
C SER A 205 -28.88 -1.42 1.05
N ARG A 206 -29.47 -0.91 2.11
CA ARG A 206 -30.85 -1.23 2.54
C ARG A 206 -31.59 0.03 2.86
N ASP A 207 -32.78 0.16 2.32
CA ASP A 207 -33.71 1.21 2.75
C ASP A 207 -34.43 0.77 4.00
N ILE A 208 -34.29 1.54 5.07
CA ILE A 208 -34.95 1.28 6.34
C ILE A 208 -35.92 2.41 6.66
N LYS A 209 -37.09 2.06 7.18
CA LYS A 209 -38.01 3.01 7.83
C LYS A 209 -38.00 2.72 9.32
N TYR A 210 -37.82 3.75 10.14
CA TYR A 210 -37.87 3.62 11.59
C TYR A 210 -38.68 4.73 12.21
N ILE A 211 -39.20 4.48 13.38
CA ILE A 211 -39.89 5.46 14.21
C ILE A 211 -39.06 5.60 15.48
N ASP A 212 -38.58 6.79 15.73
CA ASP A 212 -37.89 7.13 16.98
C ASP A 212 -38.89 7.69 18.00
N VAL A 213 -38.98 7.02 19.15
CA VAL A 213 -39.85 7.46 20.24
C VAL A 213 -38.96 7.92 21.39
N GLN A 214 -38.86 9.22 21.58
CA GLN A 214 -38.15 9.79 22.74
C GLN A 214 -38.97 9.55 24.00
N VAL A 215 -38.42 8.75 24.91
CA VAL A 215 -38.95 8.58 26.25
C VAL A 215 -38.23 9.56 27.17
N THR A 216 -38.89 10.62 27.56
CA THR A 216 -38.42 11.53 28.63
C THR A 216 -38.75 10.91 29.98
N ALA A 217 -37.72 10.72 30.80
CA ALA A 217 -37.87 10.27 32.19
C ALA A 217 -38.43 11.40 33.09
#